data_f9cb8877564845e9a6c338cf4e193813
#
_entry.id   f9cb8877564845e9a6c338cf4e193813
#
_cell.length_a   1.000
_cell.length_b   1.000
_cell.length_c   1.000
_cell.angle_alpha   90.00
_cell.angle_beta   90.00
_cell.angle_gamma   90.00
#
_symmetry.space_group_name_H-M   'P 1'
#
loop_
_entity.id
_entity.type
_entity.pdbx_description
1 polymer ?
#
loop_
_entity_poly.entity_id
_entity_poly.type
_entity_poly.pdbx_seq_one_letter_code
_entity_poly.pdbx_strand_id
1 'polypeptide(L)'
;MSEIDPTTPGPRGGDPATGWLGLHTSIWKVASTHVVVDAYTNIYAPMLPLLMPHLGLSYVAAGTLAMCFQMSNSVSQLGFGALADRWQPRTLVILGPLLAVIVLSFVGLATSALTLGIILVVGGLGGAAFHPPAAALVYRLADHRKGLAMSAHLSGGSLGFSFAPVIFAPFIAAIGLRWSPLIMIPGLLALAFTLRHVPPMPLPPAHERSTWATLRPAAAPLALLYFTIVLRTATTYGFMTFAPTLLTQAGFTIGEASTAVSIYLFSSGVGGFIGGPLADHLGPRRVIFWSLIAAVPFMAIAPRLSPVGFTALLAIGGLLLQSTLPISVTFAQSFVKGGAATVSSLMMGFAWGMGSLFVPLVGASADRFGIEQTLVALAFVPLLAASLAYRLPEQGAPHVEPKVDPLP
;
A
#
# COMPACT_ATOMS: atom_id res chain seq x y z
N MET A 1 2.17 -4.14 -44.95
CA MET A 1 1.84 -2.71 -44.74
C MET A 1 0.37 -2.57 -45.10
N SER A 2 -0.52 -2.69 -44.12
CA SER A 2 -1.94 -2.34 -44.23
C SER A 2 -2.11 -1.01 -43.52
N GLU A 3 -2.44 0.02 -44.34
CA GLU A 3 -2.74 1.37 -43.86
C GLU A 3 -3.91 1.32 -42.86
N ILE A 4 -3.71 1.89 -41.71
CA ILE A 4 -4.78 2.14 -40.75
C ILE A 4 -5.53 3.37 -41.26
N ASP A 5 -6.77 3.15 -41.71
CA ASP A 5 -7.70 4.18 -42.15
C ASP A 5 -7.97 5.17 -40.98
N PRO A 6 -7.60 6.46 -41.10
CA PRO A 6 -7.80 7.45 -40.06
C PRO A 6 -9.27 7.86 -39.86
N THR A 7 -10.20 7.29 -40.59
CA THR A 7 -11.65 7.62 -40.55
C THR A 7 -12.48 6.65 -39.72
N THR A 8 -11.88 5.62 -39.08
CA THR A 8 -12.63 4.76 -38.16
C THR A 8 -12.99 5.53 -36.90
N PRO A 9 -14.27 5.81 -36.61
CA PRO A 9 -14.67 6.48 -35.39
C PRO A 9 -14.33 5.57 -34.21
N GLY A 10 -13.61 6.11 -33.24
CA GLY A 10 -13.41 5.46 -31.95
C GLY A 10 -14.72 4.96 -31.34
N PRO A 11 -14.71 3.99 -30.42
CA PRO A 11 -15.92 3.34 -29.92
C PRO A 11 -16.91 4.38 -29.41
N ARG A 12 -18.06 4.46 -30.07
CA ARG A 12 -19.20 5.30 -29.67
C ARG A 12 -19.71 4.81 -28.32
N GLY A 13 -20.04 5.72 -27.41
CA GLY A 13 -20.65 5.41 -26.12
C GLY A 13 -21.87 4.50 -26.28
N GLY A 14 -21.68 3.21 -26.00
CA GLY A 14 -22.67 2.16 -26.20
C GLY A 14 -22.09 0.75 -26.32
N ASP A 15 -20.77 0.60 -26.28
CA ASP A 15 -20.14 -0.73 -26.22
C ASP A 15 -20.53 -1.41 -24.89
N PRO A 16 -21.12 -2.63 -24.92
CA PRO A 16 -21.53 -3.39 -23.73
C PRO A 16 -20.38 -3.68 -22.77
N ALA A 17 -19.11 -3.47 -23.18
CA ALA A 17 -17.94 -3.55 -22.33
C ALA A 17 -17.66 -2.26 -21.55
N THR A 18 -18.32 -1.13 -21.84
CA THR A 18 -18.09 0.16 -21.21
C THR A 18 -19.02 0.32 -20.01
N GLY A 19 -18.42 0.38 -18.81
CA GLY A 19 -19.13 0.55 -17.53
C GLY A 19 -19.18 2.02 -17.06
N TRP A 20 -19.38 2.18 -15.75
CA TRP A 20 -19.46 3.48 -15.10
C TRP A 20 -18.21 4.35 -15.38
N LEU A 21 -18.41 5.66 -15.48
CA LEU A 21 -17.39 6.65 -15.88
C LEU A 21 -16.70 6.37 -17.22
N GLY A 22 -17.28 5.55 -18.10
CA GLY A 22 -16.70 5.21 -19.41
C GLY A 22 -15.43 4.35 -19.33
N LEU A 23 -15.23 3.64 -18.22
CA LEU A 23 -14.17 2.65 -18.08
C LEU A 23 -14.67 1.25 -18.42
N HIS A 24 -13.78 0.39 -18.95
CA HIS A 24 -14.10 -1.00 -19.21
C HIS A 24 -14.56 -1.72 -17.93
N THR A 25 -15.63 -2.49 -18.00
CA THR A 25 -16.24 -3.18 -16.83
C THR A 25 -15.25 -4.04 -16.05
N SER A 26 -14.27 -4.66 -16.73
CA SER A 26 -13.22 -5.44 -16.07
C SER A 26 -12.32 -4.61 -15.15
N ILE A 27 -12.16 -3.30 -15.39
CA ILE A 27 -11.40 -2.42 -14.50
C ILE A 27 -12.07 -2.35 -13.13
N TRP A 28 -13.39 -2.18 -13.09
CA TRP A 28 -14.17 -2.16 -11.85
C TRP A 28 -14.12 -3.49 -11.12
N LYS A 29 -14.14 -4.63 -11.84
CA LYS A 29 -13.99 -5.95 -11.24
C LYS A 29 -12.61 -6.15 -10.61
N VAL A 30 -11.54 -5.73 -11.30
CA VAL A 30 -10.17 -5.79 -10.77
C VAL A 30 -10.01 -4.84 -9.57
N ALA A 31 -10.59 -3.64 -9.62
CA ALA A 31 -10.62 -2.72 -8.48
C ALA A 31 -11.39 -3.30 -7.28
N SER A 32 -12.52 -3.96 -7.51
CA SER A 32 -13.26 -4.66 -6.46
C SER A 32 -12.48 -5.87 -5.91
N THR A 33 -11.75 -6.59 -6.76
CA THR A 33 -10.82 -7.64 -6.30
C THR A 33 -9.73 -7.05 -5.40
N HIS A 34 -9.22 -5.86 -5.74
CA HIS A 34 -8.23 -5.16 -4.93
C HIS A 34 -8.78 -4.79 -3.53
N VAL A 35 -10.05 -4.34 -3.44
CA VAL A 35 -10.72 -4.17 -2.14
C VAL A 35 -10.63 -5.43 -1.30
N VAL A 36 -10.96 -6.58 -1.89
CA VAL A 36 -10.94 -7.87 -1.17
C VAL A 36 -9.52 -8.24 -0.74
N VAL A 37 -8.55 -8.20 -1.66
CA VAL A 37 -7.16 -8.56 -1.36
C VAL A 37 -6.62 -7.71 -0.22
N ASP A 38 -6.78 -6.39 -0.31
CA ASP A 38 -6.20 -5.48 0.67
C ASP A 38 -6.95 -5.51 2.02
N ALA A 39 -8.24 -5.83 2.03
CA ALA A 39 -8.94 -6.12 3.27
C ALA A 39 -8.32 -7.33 3.98
N TYR A 40 -8.09 -8.44 3.29
CA TYR A 40 -7.50 -9.63 3.92
C TYR A 40 -6.03 -9.44 4.27
N THR A 41 -5.24 -8.77 3.44
CA THR A 41 -3.83 -8.49 3.75
C THR A 41 -3.66 -7.50 4.91
N ASN A 42 -4.70 -6.77 5.30
CA ASN A 42 -4.69 -5.91 6.49
C ASN A 42 -5.36 -6.54 7.73
N ILE A 43 -5.55 -7.86 7.76
CA ILE A 43 -6.23 -8.53 8.88
C ILE A 43 -5.38 -8.58 10.16
N TYR A 44 -4.05 -8.68 10.04
CA TYR A 44 -3.16 -9.00 11.16
C TYR A 44 -3.14 -7.92 12.25
N ALA A 45 -2.90 -6.68 11.89
CA ALA A 45 -2.74 -5.59 12.85
C ALA A 45 -4.00 -5.36 13.71
N PRO A 46 -5.24 -5.32 13.14
CA PRO A 46 -6.46 -5.22 13.94
C PRO A 46 -6.70 -6.40 14.86
N MET A 47 -6.16 -7.58 14.52
CA MET A 47 -6.31 -8.80 15.32
C MET A 47 -5.31 -8.90 16.47
N LEU A 48 -4.27 -8.05 16.54
CA LEU A 48 -3.25 -8.11 17.60
C LEU A 48 -3.80 -8.06 19.01
N PRO A 49 -4.81 -7.25 19.35
CA PRO A 49 -5.40 -7.27 20.70
C PRO A 49 -5.95 -8.64 21.13
N LEU A 50 -6.36 -9.48 20.16
CA LEU A 50 -6.82 -10.85 20.39
C LEU A 50 -5.68 -11.87 20.33
N LEU A 51 -4.75 -11.71 19.38
CA LEU A 51 -3.69 -12.68 19.12
C LEU A 51 -2.54 -12.59 20.13
N MET A 52 -2.18 -11.38 20.61
CA MET A 52 -1.09 -11.23 21.55
C MET A 52 -1.34 -11.96 22.88
N PRO A 53 -2.47 -11.78 23.58
CA PRO A 53 -2.75 -12.52 24.81
C PRO A 53 -2.97 -14.01 24.55
N HIS A 54 -3.57 -14.39 23.39
CA HIS A 54 -3.83 -15.78 23.05
C HIS A 54 -2.54 -16.61 22.84
N LEU A 55 -1.53 -16.01 22.21
CA LEU A 55 -0.26 -16.66 21.86
C LEU A 55 0.90 -16.27 22.79
N GLY A 56 0.66 -15.41 23.78
CA GLY A 56 1.71 -14.90 24.67
C GLY A 56 2.78 -14.08 23.92
N LEU A 57 2.39 -13.28 22.91
CA LEU A 57 3.33 -12.52 22.10
C LEU A 57 3.78 -11.26 22.84
N SER A 58 5.10 -11.01 22.86
CA SER A 58 5.66 -9.70 23.17
C SER A 58 5.44 -8.72 22.00
N TYR A 59 5.62 -7.42 22.22
CA TYR A 59 5.55 -6.44 21.16
C TYR A 59 6.63 -6.67 20.08
N VAL A 60 7.84 -7.10 20.47
CA VAL A 60 8.90 -7.42 19.52
C VAL A 60 8.49 -8.60 18.62
N ALA A 61 7.86 -9.63 19.19
CA ALA A 61 7.37 -10.78 18.43
C ALA A 61 6.25 -10.35 17.46
N ALA A 62 5.29 -9.56 17.92
CA ALA A 62 4.23 -9.01 17.09
C ALA A 62 4.78 -8.14 15.95
N GLY A 63 5.75 -7.27 16.23
CA GLY A 63 6.43 -6.44 15.23
C GLY A 63 7.22 -7.27 14.22
N THR A 64 7.87 -8.37 14.66
CA THR A 64 8.61 -9.28 13.77
C THR A 64 7.65 -10.01 12.82
N LEU A 65 6.51 -10.46 13.30
CA LEU A 65 5.47 -11.08 12.48
C LEU A 65 4.91 -10.08 11.46
N ALA A 66 4.66 -8.83 11.85
CA ALA A 66 4.26 -7.76 10.94
C ALA A 66 5.31 -7.50 9.86
N MET A 67 6.59 -7.45 10.24
CA MET A 67 7.71 -7.31 9.30
C MET A 67 7.75 -8.48 8.32
N CYS A 68 7.71 -9.73 8.80
CA CYS A 68 7.73 -10.91 7.93
C CYS A 68 6.57 -10.89 6.92
N PHE A 69 5.38 -10.53 7.37
CA PHE A 69 4.22 -10.37 6.50
C PHE A 69 4.45 -9.29 5.43
N GLN A 70 4.90 -8.09 5.84
CA GLN A 70 5.10 -6.99 4.90
C GLN A 70 6.25 -7.24 3.93
N MET A 71 7.32 -7.89 4.37
CA MET A 71 8.41 -8.33 3.48
C MET A 71 7.89 -9.32 2.45
N SER A 72 7.09 -10.29 2.86
CA SER A 72 6.45 -11.24 1.95
C SER A 72 5.51 -10.55 0.96
N ASN A 73 4.65 -9.65 1.44
CA ASN A 73 3.68 -8.95 0.59
C ASN A 73 4.30 -7.90 -0.34
N SER A 74 5.36 -7.20 0.09
CA SER A 74 5.94 -6.09 -0.67
C SER A 74 7.14 -6.50 -1.52
N VAL A 75 8.14 -7.17 -0.95
CA VAL A 75 9.38 -7.51 -1.67
C VAL A 75 9.14 -8.59 -2.71
N SER A 76 8.28 -9.56 -2.42
CA SER A 76 7.94 -10.63 -3.36
C SER A 76 7.22 -10.12 -4.62
N GLN A 77 6.63 -8.91 -4.60
CA GLN A 77 6.05 -8.28 -5.80
C GLN A 77 7.05 -8.13 -6.94
N LEU A 78 8.35 -7.91 -6.62
CA LEU A 78 9.40 -7.85 -7.65
C LEU A 78 9.54 -9.20 -8.38
N GLY A 79 9.52 -10.30 -7.63
CA GLY A 79 9.58 -11.65 -8.19
C GLY A 79 8.31 -12.01 -8.98
N PHE A 80 7.14 -11.69 -8.45
CA PHE A 80 5.87 -11.95 -9.13
C PHE A 80 5.65 -11.04 -10.35
N GLY A 81 6.16 -9.82 -10.35
CA GLY A 81 6.18 -8.95 -11.54
C GLY A 81 7.01 -9.60 -12.66
N ALA A 82 8.24 -10.02 -12.35
CA ALA A 82 9.09 -10.74 -13.32
C ALA A 82 8.50 -12.08 -13.79
N LEU A 83 7.77 -12.77 -12.92
CA LEU A 83 7.05 -14.00 -13.27
C LEU A 83 5.86 -13.71 -14.19
N ALA A 84 5.10 -12.65 -13.91
CA ALA A 84 3.97 -12.21 -14.75
C ALA A 84 4.40 -11.83 -16.17
N ASP A 85 5.64 -11.33 -16.34
CA ASP A 85 6.21 -11.00 -17.64
C ASP A 85 6.62 -12.23 -18.46
N ARG A 86 6.74 -13.41 -17.81
CA ARG A 86 7.23 -14.64 -18.44
C ARG A 86 6.21 -15.76 -18.45
N TRP A 87 5.24 -15.73 -17.55
CA TRP A 87 4.27 -16.81 -17.33
C TRP A 87 2.89 -16.20 -17.06
N GLN A 88 1.88 -16.75 -17.57
CA GLN A 88 0.45 -16.43 -17.50
C GLN A 88 0.03 -15.41 -16.41
N PRO A 89 0.09 -14.08 -16.65
CA PRO A 89 -0.25 -13.07 -15.64
C PRO A 89 -1.71 -13.19 -15.15
N ARG A 90 -2.63 -13.70 -15.99
CA ARG A 90 -4.02 -13.98 -15.59
C ARG A 90 -4.11 -14.97 -14.44
N THR A 91 -3.27 -16.00 -14.42
CA THR A 91 -3.24 -17.01 -13.34
C THR A 91 -2.88 -16.36 -12.01
N LEU A 92 -1.92 -15.43 -11.99
CA LEU A 92 -1.53 -14.71 -10.78
C LEU A 92 -2.65 -13.78 -10.28
N VAL A 93 -3.36 -13.10 -11.18
CA VAL A 93 -4.53 -12.25 -10.84
C VAL A 93 -5.65 -13.08 -10.20
N ILE A 94 -5.76 -14.36 -10.52
CA ILE A 94 -6.81 -15.26 -9.99
C ILE A 94 -6.32 -15.96 -8.72
N LEU A 95 -5.15 -16.61 -8.75
CA LEU A 95 -4.68 -17.44 -7.65
C LEU A 95 -4.14 -16.61 -6.48
N GLY A 96 -3.58 -15.42 -6.74
CA GLY A 96 -3.09 -14.54 -5.68
C GLY A 96 -4.18 -14.17 -4.67
N PRO A 97 -5.31 -13.58 -5.09
CA PRO A 97 -6.42 -13.28 -4.20
C PRO A 97 -6.98 -14.50 -3.46
N LEU A 98 -7.10 -15.63 -4.15
CA LEU A 98 -7.57 -16.88 -3.52
C LEU A 98 -6.62 -17.32 -2.40
N LEU A 99 -5.31 -17.30 -2.66
CA LEU A 99 -4.29 -17.66 -1.66
C LEU A 99 -4.36 -16.71 -0.45
N ALA A 100 -4.43 -15.40 -0.68
CA ALA A 100 -4.53 -14.41 0.40
C ALA A 100 -5.79 -14.63 1.26
N VAL A 101 -6.97 -14.73 0.63
CA VAL A 101 -8.25 -14.90 1.33
C VAL A 101 -8.27 -16.21 2.11
N ILE A 102 -7.89 -17.33 1.48
CA ILE A 102 -7.94 -18.63 2.14
C ILE A 102 -6.97 -18.66 3.32
N VAL A 103 -5.70 -18.37 3.09
CA VAL A 103 -4.65 -18.57 4.09
C VAL A 103 -4.78 -17.59 5.25
N LEU A 104 -5.01 -16.30 4.97
CA LEU A 104 -5.13 -15.29 6.03
C LEU A 104 -6.39 -15.48 6.89
N SER A 105 -7.40 -16.18 6.41
CA SER A 105 -8.57 -16.53 7.23
C SER A 105 -8.24 -17.49 8.38
N PHE A 106 -7.10 -18.18 8.34
CA PHE A 106 -6.67 -19.11 9.39
C PHE A 106 -5.86 -18.44 10.52
N VAL A 107 -5.68 -17.13 10.52
CA VAL A 107 -4.86 -16.42 11.54
C VAL A 107 -5.30 -16.72 12.98
N GLY A 108 -6.59 -16.91 13.24
CA GLY A 108 -7.13 -17.23 14.57
C GLY A 108 -6.93 -18.69 14.99
N LEU A 109 -6.52 -19.58 14.08
CA LEU A 109 -6.16 -20.96 14.40
C LEU A 109 -4.68 -21.17 14.70
N ALA A 110 -3.88 -20.10 14.64
CA ALA A 110 -2.46 -20.19 14.98
C ALA A 110 -2.30 -20.62 16.45
N THR A 111 -1.44 -21.60 16.69
CA THR A 111 -1.14 -22.15 18.04
C THR A 111 0.21 -21.67 18.57
N SER A 112 0.98 -20.95 17.76
CA SER A 112 2.29 -20.39 18.12
C SER A 112 2.65 -19.22 17.21
N ALA A 113 3.65 -18.43 17.61
CA ALA A 113 4.21 -17.38 16.77
C ALA A 113 4.71 -17.92 15.41
N LEU A 114 5.29 -19.13 15.38
CA LEU A 114 5.77 -19.75 14.14
C LEU A 114 4.62 -20.08 13.19
N THR A 115 3.56 -20.73 13.68
CA THR A 115 2.39 -21.07 12.84
C THR A 115 1.70 -19.80 12.33
N LEU A 116 1.58 -18.76 13.16
CA LEU A 116 1.08 -17.46 12.73
C LEU A 116 1.98 -16.85 11.66
N GLY A 117 3.31 -16.89 11.84
CA GLY A 117 4.28 -16.38 10.87
C GLY A 117 4.17 -17.08 9.52
N ILE A 118 4.00 -18.41 9.50
CA ILE A 118 3.79 -19.17 8.25
C ILE A 118 2.51 -18.72 7.55
N ILE A 119 1.40 -18.58 8.27
CA ILE A 119 0.12 -18.11 7.73
C ILE A 119 0.30 -16.71 7.12
N LEU A 120 0.94 -15.81 7.83
CA LEU A 120 1.16 -14.44 7.38
C LEU A 120 2.06 -14.38 6.14
N VAL A 121 3.19 -15.09 6.13
CA VAL A 121 4.12 -15.11 4.99
C VAL A 121 3.46 -15.71 3.76
N VAL A 122 2.80 -16.86 3.88
CA VAL A 122 2.12 -17.52 2.74
C VAL A 122 0.94 -16.68 2.24
N GLY A 123 0.14 -16.11 3.15
CA GLY A 123 -0.94 -15.21 2.78
C GLY A 123 -0.46 -13.92 2.12
N GLY A 124 0.66 -13.36 2.59
CA GLY A 124 1.33 -12.20 2.00
C GLY A 124 1.79 -12.44 0.56
N LEU A 125 2.30 -13.64 0.24
CA LEU A 125 2.62 -14.03 -1.14
C LEU A 125 1.40 -13.94 -2.06
N GLY A 126 0.20 -14.20 -1.53
CA GLY A 126 -1.05 -14.05 -2.29
C GLY A 126 -1.30 -12.61 -2.73
N GLY A 127 -1.16 -11.64 -1.83
CA GLY A 127 -1.22 -10.21 -2.16
C GLY A 127 -0.12 -9.81 -3.15
N ALA A 128 1.13 -10.23 -2.89
CA ALA A 128 2.26 -9.95 -3.76
C ALA A 128 2.07 -10.47 -5.19
N ALA A 129 1.44 -11.63 -5.35
CA ALA A 129 1.17 -12.22 -6.67
C ALA A 129 0.09 -11.46 -7.45
N PHE A 130 -0.84 -10.78 -6.75
CA PHE A 130 -1.95 -10.06 -7.37
C PHE A 130 -1.55 -8.69 -7.91
N HIS A 131 -0.85 -7.87 -7.09
CA HIS A 131 -0.70 -6.43 -7.38
C HIS A 131 -0.03 -6.10 -8.73
N PRO A 132 1.15 -6.65 -9.11
CA PRO A 132 1.80 -6.27 -10.34
C PRO A 132 0.99 -6.61 -11.60
N PRO A 133 0.48 -7.85 -11.79
CA PRO A 133 -0.29 -8.18 -12.98
C PRO A 133 -1.66 -7.51 -13.02
N ALA A 134 -2.29 -7.25 -11.86
CA ALA A 134 -3.56 -6.53 -11.80
C ALA A 134 -3.41 -5.08 -12.25
N ALA A 135 -2.38 -4.37 -11.78
CA ALA A 135 -2.07 -3.02 -12.22
C ALA A 135 -1.77 -2.97 -13.74
N ALA A 136 -0.99 -3.93 -14.25
CA ALA A 136 -0.72 -4.05 -15.68
C ALA A 136 -1.98 -4.29 -16.50
N LEU A 137 -2.91 -5.13 -16.01
CA LEU A 137 -4.19 -5.37 -16.66
C LEU A 137 -5.04 -4.10 -16.73
N VAL A 138 -5.18 -3.40 -15.62
CA VAL A 138 -5.92 -2.13 -15.55
C VAL A 138 -5.34 -1.10 -16.52
N TYR A 139 -4.02 -0.96 -16.55
CA TYR A 139 -3.34 -0.03 -17.46
C TYR A 139 -3.61 -0.34 -18.95
N ARG A 140 -3.65 -1.63 -19.32
CA ARG A 140 -3.95 -2.07 -20.70
C ARG A 140 -5.40 -1.85 -21.09
N LEU A 141 -6.35 -2.08 -20.17
CA LEU A 141 -7.78 -1.92 -20.43
C LEU A 141 -8.24 -0.45 -20.44
N ALA A 142 -7.38 0.46 -20.05
CA ALA A 142 -7.74 1.86 -19.79
C ALA A 142 -7.70 2.77 -21.01
N ASP A 143 -7.23 2.29 -22.16
CA ASP A 143 -7.05 3.07 -23.41
C ASP A 143 -6.43 4.45 -23.14
N HIS A 144 -7.20 5.51 -23.38
CA HIS A 144 -6.82 6.91 -23.18
C HIS A 144 -7.09 7.44 -21.77
N ARG A 145 -7.82 6.71 -20.89
CA ARG A 145 -8.18 7.12 -19.51
C ARG A 145 -7.32 6.43 -18.42
N LYS A 146 -6.04 6.22 -18.69
CA LYS A 146 -5.12 5.47 -17.82
C LYS A 146 -5.06 6.01 -16.39
N GLY A 147 -5.05 7.33 -16.22
CA GLY A 147 -5.04 7.97 -14.90
C GLY A 147 -6.30 7.63 -14.09
N LEU A 148 -7.48 7.76 -14.68
CA LEU A 148 -8.75 7.45 -14.02
C LEU A 148 -8.85 5.97 -13.64
N ALA A 149 -8.45 5.08 -14.55
CA ALA A 149 -8.48 3.64 -14.33
C ALA A 149 -7.53 3.22 -13.18
N MET A 150 -6.31 3.75 -13.16
CA MET A 150 -5.35 3.48 -12.08
C MET A 150 -5.83 4.07 -10.76
N SER A 151 -6.43 5.27 -10.76
CA SER A 151 -7.02 5.85 -9.55
C SER A 151 -8.15 4.97 -9.01
N ALA A 152 -9.05 4.46 -9.85
CA ALA A 152 -10.12 3.56 -9.43
C ALA A 152 -9.55 2.26 -8.82
N HIS A 153 -8.50 1.71 -9.44
CA HIS A 153 -7.82 0.51 -8.93
C HIS A 153 -7.15 0.74 -7.58
N LEU A 154 -6.37 1.82 -7.43
CA LEU A 154 -5.67 2.14 -6.18
C LEU A 154 -6.64 2.53 -5.05
N SER A 155 -7.74 3.22 -5.39
CA SER A 155 -8.81 3.52 -4.43
C SER A 155 -9.46 2.24 -3.90
N GLY A 156 -9.60 1.21 -4.75
CA GLY A 156 -10.05 -0.10 -4.31
C GLY A 156 -9.19 -0.66 -3.18
N GLY A 157 -7.86 -0.67 -3.36
CA GLY A 157 -6.93 -1.09 -2.31
C GLY A 157 -7.07 -0.27 -1.02
N SER A 158 -7.07 1.06 -1.13
CA SER A 158 -7.22 1.96 0.03
C SER A 158 -8.52 1.71 0.80
N LEU A 159 -9.62 1.45 0.11
CA LEU A 159 -10.90 1.09 0.73
C LEU A 159 -10.81 -0.26 1.45
N GLY A 160 -10.19 -1.27 0.84
CA GLY A 160 -9.96 -2.58 1.46
C GLY A 160 -9.18 -2.45 2.76
N PHE A 161 -8.06 -1.77 2.73
CA PHE A 161 -7.26 -1.47 3.92
C PHE A 161 -8.07 -0.77 5.02
N SER A 162 -8.91 0.20 4.64
CA SER A 162 -9.69 1.00 5.60
C SER A 162 -10.83 0.21 6.23
N PHE A 163 -11.47 -0.69 5.50
CA PHE A 163 -12.59 -1.47 6.02
C PHE A 163 -12.16 -2.72 6.81
N ALA A 164 -10.97 -3.25 6.56
CA ALA A 164 -10.50 -4.46 7.23
C ALA A 164 -10.61 -4.42 8.77
N PRO A 165 -10.13 -3.37 9.47
CA PRO A 165 -10.20 -3.34 10.93
C PRO A 165 -11.63 -3.40 11.46
N VAL A 166 -12.53 -2.60 10.90
CA VAL A 166 -13.92 -2.50 11.40
C VAL A 166 -14.76 -3.72 11.05
N ILE A 167 -14.33 -4.54 10.10
CA ILE A 167 -15.04 -5.78 9.73
C ILE A 167 -14.48 -6.97 10.51
N PHE A 168 -13.17 -7.24 10.40
CA PHE A 168 -12.62 -8.51 10.86
C PHE A 168 -12.45 -8.61 12.36
N ALA A 169 -11.85 -7.62 13.00
CA ALA A 169 -11.53 -7.73 14.42
C ALA A 169 -12.79 -7.78 15.31
N PRO A 170 -13.82 -6.92 15.15
CA PRO A 170 -15.04 -7.03 15.91
C PRO A 170 -15.82 -8.33 15.65
N PHE A 171 -15.86 -8.78 14.38
CA PHE A 171 -16.51 -10.04 14.04
C PHE A 171 -15.85 -11.22 14.75
N ILE A 172 -14.51 -11.32 14.66
CA ILE A 172 -13.78 -12.40 15.32
C ILE A 172 -13.84 -12.28 16.85
N ALA A 173 -13.84 -11.06 17.41
CA ALA A 173 -14.03 -10.87 18.85
C ALA A 173 -15.38 -11.41 19.34
N ALA A 174 -16.42 -11.27 18.52
CA ALA A 174 -17.77 -11.75 18.86
C ALA A 174 -17.90 -13.27 18.76
N ILE A 175 -17.30 -13.92 17.76
CA ILE A 175 -17.46 -15.36 17.52
C ILE A 175 -16.32 -16.22 18.08
N GLY A 176 -15.18 -15.60 18.42
CA GLY A 176 -13.97 -16.25 18.91
C GLY A 176 -12.98 -16.64 17.81
N LEU A 177 -11.68 -16.65 18.18
CA LEU A 177 -10.54 -16.89 17.25
C LEU A 177 -10.67 -18.19 16.47
N ARG A 178 -11.17 -19.26 17.10
CA ARG A 178 -11.35 -20.58 16.46
C ARG A 178 -12.25 -20.56 15.22
N TRP A 179 -13.11 -19.56 15.12
CA TRP A 179 -14.06 -19.40 14.02
C TRP A 179 -13.56 -18.44 12.93
N SER A 180 -12.29 -17.97 13.05
CA SER A 180 -11.70 -17.10 12.02
C SER A 180 -11.80 -17.64 10.59
N PRO A 181 -11.78 -18.97 10.31
CA PRO A 181 -11.96 -19.46 8.95
C PRO A 181 -13.30 -19.07 8.30
N LEU A 182 -14.32 -18.71 9.09
CA LEU A 182 -15.61 -18.28 8.54
C LEU A 182 -15.50 -16.97 7.72
N ILE A 183 -14.51 -16.13 7.99
CA ILE A 183 -14.28 -14.93 7.19
C ILE A 183 -13.87 -15.25 5.74
N MET A 184 -13.40 -16.48 5.48
CA MET A 184 -13.09 -16.93 4.12
C MET A 184 -14.33 -16.91 3.22
N ILE A 185 -15.50 -17.18 3.76
CA ILE A 185 -16.76 -17.32 2.99
C ILE A 185 -17.10 -16.03 2.23
N PRO A 186 -17.26 -14.86 2.89
CA PRO A 186 -17.56 -13.63 2.17
C PRO A 186 -16.45 -13.24 1.18
N GLY A 187 -15.17 -13.50 1.52
CA GLY A 187 -14.06 -13.26 0.60
C GLY A 187 -14.13 -14.10 -0.67
N LEU A 188 -14.37 -15.41 -0.53
CA LEU A 188 -14.49 -16.30 -1.69
C LEU A 188 -15.73 -15.98 -2.54
N LEU A 189 -16.85 -15.61 -1.94
CA LEU A 189 -18.04 -15.18 -2.67
C LEU A 189 -17.77 -13.90 -3.46
N ALA A 190 -17.11 -12.93 -2.86
CA ALA A 190 -16.70 -11.69 -3.53
C ALA A 190 -15.72 -11.99 -4.70
N LEU A 191 -14.71 -12.85 -4.47
CA LEU A 191 -13.78 -13.26 -5.51
C LEU A 191 -14.46 -14.06 -6.63
N ALA A 192 -15.40 -14.96 -6.31
CA ALA A 192 -16.17 -15.69 -7.31
C ALA A 192 -16.95 -14.74 -8.23
N PHE A 193 -17.44 -13.62 -7.69
CA PHE A 193 -18.11 -12.59 -8.47
C PHE A 193 -17.13 -11.74 -9.30
N THR A 194 -16.02 -11.27 -8.71
CA THR A 194 -15.10 -10.33 -9.35
C THR A 194 -14.17 -11.00 -10.36
N LEU A 195 -13.68 -12.21 -10.05
CA LEU A 195 -12.72 -12.96 -10.90
C LEU A 195 -13.38 -13.74 -12.04
N ARG A 196 -14.70 -13.90 -12.01
CA ARG A 196 -15.46 -14.70 -12.97
C ARG A 196 -15.16 -14.38 -14.43
N HIS A 197 -14.81 -13.14 -14.75
CA HIS A 197 -14.58 -12.65 -16.09
C HIS A 197 -13.28 -11.85 -16.21
N VAL A 198 -12.20 -12.32 -15.59
CA VAL A 198 -10.87 -11.74 -15.84
C VAL A 198 -10.51 -12.03 -17.29
N PRO A 199 -10.29 -11.00 -18.13
CA PRO A 199 -10.00 -11.20 -19.53
C PRO A 199 -8.66 -11.91 -19.74
N PRO A 200 -8.42 -12.52 -20.92
CA PRO A 200 -7.12 -13.03 -21.30
C PRO A 200 -6.06 -11.93 -21.24
N MET A 201 -4.89 -12.26 -20.72
CA MET A 201 -3.78 -11.33 -20.61
C MET A 201 -2.61 -11.85 -21.48
N PRO A 202 -2.37 -11.26 -22.65
CA PRO A 202 -1.19 -11.60 -23.43
C PRO A 202 0.08 -11.18 -22.70
N LEU A 203 1.17 -11.93 -22.90
CA LEU A 203 2.47 -11.57 -22.35
C LEU A 203 2.93 -10.20 -22.87
N PRO A 204 3.59 -9.38 -22.06
CA PRO A 204 4.14 -8.11 -22.52
C PRO A 204 5.27 -8.33 -23.54
N PRO A 205 5.43 -7.40 -24.52
CA PRO A 205 6.55 -7.46 -25.44
C PRO A 205 7.88 -7.31 -24.71
N ALA A 206 8.92 -8.03 -25.14
CA ALA A 206 10.22 -8.16 -24.45
C ALA A 206 11.07 -6.86 -24.34
N HIS A 207 10.58 -5.72 -24.81
CA HIS A 207 11.38 -4.54 -25.14
C HIS A 207 11.49 -3.43 -24.08
N GLU A 208 10.89 -3.52 -22.91
CA GLU A 208 10.95 -2.43 -21.91
C GLU A 208 11.73 -2.81 -20.63
N ARG A 209 12.93 -3.34 -20.79
CA ARG A 209 13.79 -3.62 -19.62
C ARG A 209 14.64 -2.38 -19.29
N SER A 210 14.23 -1.64 -18.25
CA SER A 210 15.10 -0.65 -17.63
C SER A 210 16.35 -1.33 -17.05
N THR A 211 17.52 -0.82 -17.36
CA THR A 211 18.79 -1.26 -16.77
C THR A 211 19.18 -0.33 -15.62
N TRP A 212 19.86 -0.84 -14.60
CA TRP A 212 20.41 -0.04 -13.50
C TRP A 212 21.30 1.11 -13.99
N ALA A 213 21.89 0.99 -15.18
CA ALA A 213 22.68 2.04 -15.81
C ALA A 213 21.88 3.32 -16.05
N THR A 214 20.57 3.23 -16.34
CA THR A 214 19.69 4.40 -16.56
C THR A 214 19.37 5.16 -15.28
N LEU A 215 19.50 4.53 -14.11
CA LEU A 215 19.20 5.12 -12.80
C LEU A 215 20.41 5.83 -12.19
N ARG A 216 21.63 5.48 -12.60
CA ARG A 216 22.88 5.96 -12.01
C ARG A 216 23.01 7.50 -11.98
N PRO A 217 22.65 8.24 -13.03
CA PRO A 217 22.74 9.72 -13.02
C PRO A 217 21.82 10.37 -11.97
N ALA A 218 20.69 9.72 -11.63
CA ALA A 218 19.70 10.18 -10.66
C ALA A 218 19.84 9.52 -9.27
N ALA A 219 20.93 8.78 -9.03
CA ALA A 219 21.05 7.95 -7.83
C ALA A 219 20.94 8.76 -6.52
N ALA A 220 21.51 9.97 -6.46
CA ALA A 220 21.48 10.79 -5.25
C ALA A 220 20.05 11.27 -4.89
N PRO A 221 19.29 11.93 -5.78
CA PRO A 221 17.91 12.33 -5.47
C PRO A 221 16.98 11.11 -5.29
N LEU A 222 17.18 10.02 -6.01
CA LEU A 222 16.43 8.78 -5.80
C LEU A 222 16.70 8.18 -4.43
N ALA A 223 17.95 8.15 -3.95
CA ALA A 223 18.30 7.66 -2.62
C ALA A 223 17.69 8.54 -1.52
N LEU A 224 17.77 9.88 -1.64
CA LEU A 224 17.15 10.79 -0.67
C LEU A 224 15.63 10.53 -0.57
N LEU A 225 14.97 10.40 -1.70
CA LEU A 225 13.54 10.17 -1.75
C LEU A 225 13.17 8.76 -1.24
N TYR A 226 13.99 7.77 -1.59
CA TYR A 226 13.84 6.39 -1.11
C TYR A 226 13.88 6.32 0.43
N PHE A 227 14.93 6.89 1.06
CA PHE A 227 15.03 6.89 2.52
C PHE A 227 13.95 7.76 3.19
N THR A 228 13.50 8.84 2.54
CA THR A 228 12.33 9.61 2.98
C THR A 228 11.08 8.71 3.06
N ILE A 229 10.85 7.89 2.02
CA ILE A 229 9.73 6.94 1.99
C ILE A 229 9.91 5.84 3.04
N VAL A 230 11.10 5.28 3.20
CA VAL A 230 11.40 4.24 4.20
C VAL A 230 11.07 4.74 5.63
N LEU A 231 11.57 5.92 6.02
CA LEU A 231 11.31 6.49 7.35
C LEU A 231 9.83 6.83 7.57
N ARG A 232 9.17 7.42 6.56
CA ARG A 232 7.73 7.65 6.61
C ARG A 232 6.95 6.34 6.78
N THR A 233 7.32 5.31 6.04
CA THR A 233 6.65 4.01 6.05
C THR A 233 6.89 3.28 7.38
N ALA A 234 8.07 3.42 7.98
CA ALA A 234 8.34 2.92 9.33
C ALA A 234 7.36 3.51 10.36
N THR A 235 7.11 4.83 10.27
CA THR A 235 6.11 5.50 11.12
C THR A 235 4.70 4.97 10.86
N THR A 236 4.30 4.89 9.58
CA THR A 236 2.97 4.38 9.20
C THR A 236 2.74 2.96 9.71
N TYR A 237 3.68 2.05 9.49
CA TYR A 237 3.53 0.65 9.90
C TYR A 237 3.59 0.47 11.41
N GLY A 238 4.41 1.26 12.12
CA GLY A 238 4.44 1.23 13.58
C GLY A 238 3.09 1.63 14.18
N PHE A 239 2.51 2.74 13.74
CA PHE A 239 1.17 3.14 14.17
C PHE A 239 0.09 2.14 13.73
N MET A 240 0.09 1.70 12.47
CA MET A 240 -0.87 0.73 11.97
C MET A 240 -0.84 -0.58 12.76
N THR A 241 0.36 -1.06 13.11
CA THR A 241 0.53 -2.32 13.83
C THR A 241 0.10 -2.21 15.29
N PHE A 242 0.49 -1.15 15.98
CA PHE A 242 0.37 -1.10 17.44
C PHE A 242 -0.73 -0.19 17.96
N ALA A 243 -1.33 0.70 17.15
CA ALA A 243 -2.45 1.53 17.59
C ALA A 243 -3.67 0.71 18.10
N PRO A 244 -4.08 -0.40 17.45
CA PRO A 244 -5.17 -1.23 17.97
C PRO A 244 -4.90 -1.72 19.40
N THR A 245 -3.68 -2.17 19.66
CA THR A 245 -3.27 -2.67 20.99
C THR A 245 -3.18 -1.54 22.01
N LEU A 246 -2.62 -0.38 21.67
CA LEU A 246 -2.62 0.79 22.55
C LEU A 246 -4.05 1.16 22.96
N LEU A 247 -4.97 1.26 21.99
CA LEU A 247 -6.34 1.65 22.24
C LEU A 247 -7.07 0.66 23.17
N THR A 248 -6.91 -0.64 22.95
CA THR A 248 -7.54 -1.65 23.81
C THR A 248 -6.94 -1.65 25.21
N GLN A 249 -5.65 -1.39 25.38
CA GLN A 249 -5.03 -1.19 26.72
C GLN A 249 -5.51 0.09 27.40
N ALA A 250 -5.86 1.12 26.64
CA ALA A 250 -6.48 2.35 27.16
C ALA A 250 -7.98 2.18 27.51
N GLY A 251 -8.52 0.97 27.44
CA GLY A 251 -9.89 0.65 27.83
C GLY A 251 -10.93 0.72 26.70
N PHE A 252 -10.51 0.91 25.45
CA PHE A 252 -11.42 0.85 24.31
C PHE A 252 -11.88 -0.57 24.03
N THR A 253 -13.09 -0.73 23.61
CA THR A 253 -13.53 -1.98 23.01
C THR A 253 -12.78 -2.24 21.71
N ILE A 254 -12.70 -3.50 21.28
CA ILE A 254 -12.10 -3.87 19.99
C ILE A 254 -12.79 -3.16 18.83
N GLY A 255 -14.12 -2.96 18.91
CA GLY A 255 -14.88 -2.23 17.90
C GLY A 255 -14.47 -0.75 17.79
N GLU A 256 -14.31 -0.06 18.90
CA GLU A 256 -13.86 1.34 18.93
C GLU A 256 -12.41 1.49 18.45
N ALA A 257 -11.50 0.63 18.90
CA ALA A 257 -10.12 0.60 18.46
C ALA A 257 -10.02 0.34 16.94
N SER A 258 -10.81 -0.60 16.43
CA SER A 258 -10.88 -0.92 14.99
C SER A 258 -11.45 0.25 14.18
N THR A 259 -12.47 0.93 14.69
CA THR A 259 -13.06 2.12 14.05
C THR A 259 -12.03 3.26 13.96
N ALA A 260 -11.29 3.52 15.04
CA ALA A 260 -10.24 4.54 15.05
C ALA A 260 -9.16 4.27 14.00
N VAL A 261 -8.70 3.01 13.91
CA VAL A 261 -7.71 2.61 12.90
C VAL A 261 -8.28 2.68 11.49
N SER A 262 -9.55 2.29 11.29
CA SER A 262 -10.22 2.44 9.99
C SER A 262 -10.31 3.90 9.55
N ILE A 263 -10.65 4.82 10.45
CA ILE A 263 -10.67 6.26 10.17
C ILE A 263 -9.27 6.77 9.81
N TYR A 264 -8.24 6.34 10.55
CA TYR A 264 -6.84 6.67 10.23
C TYR A 264 -6.45 6.22 8.82
N LEU A 265 -6.75 4.97 8.45
CA LEU A 265 -6.41 4.42 7.14
C LEU A 265 -7.22 5.08 6.01
N PHE A 266 -8.49 5.35 6.24
CA PHE A 266 -9.34 6.08 5.28
C PHE A 266 -8.83 7.50 5.05
N SER A 267 -8.55 8.23 6.12
CA SER A 267 -7.99 9.59 6.05
C SER A 267 -6.62 9.60 5.35
N SER A 268 -5.81 8.57 5.57
CA SER A 268 -4.55 8.35 4.87
C SER A 268 -4.76 8.22 3.35
N GLY A 269 -5.76 7.45 2.92
CA GLY A 269 -6.16 7.33 1.52
C GLY A 269 -6.58 8.68 0.92
N VAL A 270 -7.41 9.45 1.65
CA VAL A 270 -7.81 10.82 1.26
C VAL A 270 -6.60 11.74 1.13
N GLY A 271 -5.65 11.66 2.08
CA GLY A 271 -4.39 12.41 2.02
C GLY A 271 -3.62 12.16 0.73
N GLY A 272 -3.51 10.90 0.29
CA GLY A 272 -2.90 10.54 -0.99
C GLY A 272 -3.59 11.20 -2.18
N PHE A 273 -4.91 11.31 -2.17
CA PHE A 273 -5.67 11.99 -3.23
C PHE A 273 -5.42 13.50 -3.27
N ILE A 274 -5.33 14.16 -2.12
CA ILE A 274 -5.14 15.61 -2.01
C ILE A 274 -3.68 15.98 -2.34
N GLY A 275 -2.73 15.13 -1.99
CA GLY A 275 -1.31 15.42 -2.13
C GLY A 275 -0.88 15.72 -3.56
N GLY A 276 -1.35 14.97 -4.55
CA GLY A 276 -1.00 15.15 -5.96
C GLY A 276 -1.29 16.57 -6.47
N PRO A 277 -2.55 17.00 -6.50
CA PRO A 277 -2.90 18.36 -6.92
C PRO A 277 -2.20 19.46 -6.13
N LEU A 278 -1.98 19.25 -4.83
CA LEU A 278 -1.25 20.20 -4.00
C LEU A 278 0.22 20.35 -4.45
N ALA A 279 0.84 19.23 -4.86
CA ALA A 279 2.21 19.25 -5.36
C ALA A 279 2.33 19.91 -6.74
N ASP A 280 1.31 19.80 -7.58
CA ASP A 280 1.26 20.50 -8.88
C ASP A 280 1.30 22.02 -8.71
N HIS A 281 0.69 22.55 -7.64
CA HIS A 281 0.65 23.99 -7.35
C HIS A 281 1.85 24.49 -6.53
N LEU A 282 2.27 23.77 -5.50
CA LEU A 282 3.28 24.21 -4.53
C LEU A 282 4.68 23.64 -4.79
N GLY A 283 4.77 22.66 -5.66
CA GLY A 283 5.97 21.88 -5.92
C GLY A 283 6.12 20.65 -5.01
N PRO A 284 6.59 19.51 -5.56
CA PRO A 284 6.63 18.21 -4.86
C PRO A 284 7.48 18.25 -3.59
N ARG A 285 8.68 18.85 -3.64
CA ARG A 285 9.58 18.96 -2.49
C ARG A 285 8.94 19.67 -1.31
N ARG A 286 8.25 20.81 -1.55
CA ARG A 286 7.64 21.63 -0.49
C ARG A 286 6.50 20.86 0.16
N VAL A 287 5.66 20.20 -0.63
CA VAL A 287 4.53 19.44 -0.09
C VAL A 287 5.02 18.26 0.73
N ILE A 288 6.01 17.48 0.25
CA ILE A 288 6.60 16.38 1.02
C ILE A 288 7.16 16.91 2.34
N PHE A 289 7.97 17.96 2.31
CA PHE A 289 8.62 18.52 3.49
C PHE A 289 7.61 18.99 4.55
N TRP A 290 6.67 19.86 4.17
CA TRP A 290 5.72 20.43 5.10
C TRP A 290 4.68 19.43 5.61
N SER A 291 4.25 18.49 4.78
CA SER A 291 3.33 17.43 5.21
C SER A 291 3.96 16.52 6.27
N LEU A 292 5.23 16.16 6.12
CA LEU A 292 5.95 15.37 7.11
C LEU A 292 6.10 16.11 8.44
N ILE A 293 6.46 17.40 8.43
CA ILE A 293 6.58 18.22 9.65
C ILE A 293 5.21 18.40 10.31
N ALA A 294 4.19 18.74 9.52
CA ALA A 294 2.86 19.00 10.03
C ALA A 294 2.19 17.76 10.65
N ALA A 295 2.53 16.55 10.19
CA ALA A 295 2.01 15.32 10.77
C ALA A 295 2.48 15.08 12.22
N VAL A 296 3.69 15.54 12.58
CA VAL A 296 4.34 15.23 13.86
C VAL A 296 3.51 15.63 15.08
N PRO A 297 3.05 16.89 15.24
CA PRO A 297 2.32 17.27 16.46
C PRO A 297 1.04 16.45 16.63
N PHE A 298 0.32 16.17 15.55
CA PHE A 298 -0.92 15.39 15.61
C PHE A 298 -0.63 13.95 16.06
N MET A 299 0.36 13.31 15.47
CA MET A 299 0.72 11.92 15.81
C MET A 299 1.37 11.79 17.19
N ALA A 300 2.15 12.79 17.64
CA ALA A 300 2.81 12.76 18.94
C ALA A 300 1.84 13.01 20.11
N ILE A 301 0.82 13.83 19.88
CA ILE A 301 -0.18 14.14 20.92
C ILE A 301 -1.25 13.04 21.01
N ALA A 302 -1.63 12.45 19.87
CA ALA A 302 -2.71 11.46 19.80
C ALA A 302 -2.65 10.38 20.90
N PRO A 303 -1.52 9.68 21.16
CA PRO A 303 -1.46 8.60 22.15
C PRO A 303 -1.85 8.96 23.57
N ARG A 304 -1.88 10.26 23.88
CA ARG A 304 -2.16 10.79 25.23
C ARG A 304 -3.58 11.30 25.42
N LEU A 305 -4.40 11.22 24.38
CA LEU A 305 -5.75 11.80 24.41
C LEU A 305 -6.84 10.76 24.67
N SER A 306 -8.02 11.27 24.97
CA SER A 306 -9.25 10.49 25.00
C SER A 306 -9.53 9.81 23.66
N PRO A 307 -10.41 8.80 23.61
CA PRO A 307 -10.75 8.04 22.38
C PRO A 307 -11.02 8.90 21.14
N VAL A 308 -11.86 9.90 21.30
CA VAL A 308 -12.24 10.80 20.20
C VAL A 308 -11.05 11.66 19.78
N GLY A 309 -10.31 12.20 20.75
CA GLY A 309 -9.11 13.00 20.49
C GLY A 309 -8.00 12.20 19.79
N PHE A 310 -7.76 10.95 20.24
CA PHE A 310 -6.83 10.03 19.58
C PHE A 310 -7.21 9.83 18.12
N THR A 311 -8.45 9.43 17.87
CA THR A 311 -8.95 9.15 16.51
C THR A 311 -8.84 10.37 15.61
N ALA A 312 -9.27 11.55 16.07
CA ALA A 312 -9.23 12.78 15.31
C ALA A 312 -7.80 13.19 14.95
N LEU A 313 -6.89 13.21 15.92
CA LEU A 313 -5.51 13.62 15.66
C LEU A 313 -4.76 12.59 14.83
N LEU A 314 -4.97 11.29 15.07
CA LEU A 314 -4.36 10.25 14.25
C LEU A 314 -4.85 10.31 12.81
N ALA A 315 -6.14 10.60 12.57
CA ALA A 315 -6.69 10.77 11.24
C ALA A 315 -6.04 11.96 10.49
N ILE A 316 -5.88 13.11 11.16
CA ILE A 316 -5.20 14.28 10.59
C ILE A 316 -3.72 13.95 10.31
N GLY A 317 -3.02 13.34 11.27
CA GLY A 317 -1.63 12.92 11.11
C GLY A 317 -1.44 11.94 9.95
N GLY A 318 -2.33 10.97 9.81
CA GLY A 318 -2.34 10.00 8.71
C GLY A 318 -2.60 10.65 7.35
N LEU A 319 -3.57 11.56 7.26
CA LEU A 319 -3.85 12.34 6.05
C LEU A 319 -2.59 13.10 5.60
N LEU A 320 -1.95 13.83 6.52
CA LEU A 320 -0.75 14.60 6.23
C LEU A 320 0.43 13.71 5.84
N LEU A 321 0.66 12.64 6.58
CA LEU A 321 1.78 11.72 6.34
C LEU A 321 1.65 11.02 4.97
N GLN A 322 0.45 10.58 4.60
CA GLN A 322 0.21 9.82 3.37
C GLN A 322 -0.02 10.69 2.14
N SER A 323 -0.26 12.00 2.28
CA SER A 323 -0.29 12.93 1.13
C SER A 323 1.00 12.90 0.32
N THR A 324 2.11 12.53 0.96
CA THR A 324 3.44 12.44 0.34
C THR A 324 3.62 11.24 -0.59
N LEU A 325 2.77 10.21 -0.50
CA LEU A 325 2.97 8.93 -1.19
C LEU A 325 2.96 9.05 -2.72
N PRO A 326 1.86 9.49 -3.39
CA PRO A 326 1.82 9.58 -4.84
C PRO A 326 2.83 10.60 -5.36
N ILE A 327 3.04 11.69 -4.62
CA ILE A 327 4.03 12.72 -4.95
C ILE A 327 5.43 12.13 -5.03
N SER A 328 5.81 11.31 -4.04
CA SER A 328 7.14 10.71 -4.00
C SER A 328 7.41 9.80 -5.20
N VAL A 329 6.40 9.07 -5.68
CA VAL A 329 6.53 8.19 -6.84
C VAL A 329 6.69 9.00 -8.13
N THR A 330 5.79 9.97 -8.38
CA THR A 330 5.84 10.81 -9.58
C THR A 330 7.10 11.69 -9.61
N PHE A 331 7.51 12.20 -8.46
CA PHE A 331 8.74 12.98 -8.33
C PHE A 331 10.00 12.12 -8.61
N ALA A 332 10.04 10.88 -8.10
CA ALA A 332 11.12 9.95 -8.43
C ALA A 332 11.19 9.65 -9.94
N GLN A 333 10.04 9.45 -10.57
CA GLN A 333 9.96 9.24 -12.01
C GLN A 333 10.47 10.44 -12.83
N SER A 334 10.31 11.67 -12.33
CA SER A 334 10.78 12.87 -13.02
C SER A 334 12.30 13.00 -13.08
N PHE A 335 13.05 12.25 -12.25
CA PHE A 335 14.51 12.26 -12.27
C PHE A 335 15.14 11.35 -13.34
N VAL A 336 14.34 10.48 -13.98
CA VAL A 336 14.85 9.47 -14.91
C VAL A 336 14.20 9.58 -16.30
N LYS A 337 15.01 9.42 -17.33
CA LYS A 337 14.52 9.27 -18.70
C LYS A 337 14.26 7.78 -18.97
N GLY A 338 13.02 7.35 -18.86
CA GLY A 338 12.63 5.94 -18.98
C GLY A 338 12.75 5.17 -17.65
N GLY A 339 12.30 3.91 -17.60
CA GLY A 339 12.33 3.08 -16.41
C GLY A 339 11.35 3.48 -15.30
N ALA A 340 10.26 4.18 -15.65
CA ALA A 340 9.23 4.60 -14.68
C ALA A 340 8.67 3.45 -13.86
N ALA A 341 8.50 2.26 -14.46
CA ALA A 341 8.03 1.07 -13.75
C ALA A 341 9.04 0.58 -12.70
N THR A 342 10.34 0.58 -13.02
CA THR A 342 11.41 0.21 -12.09
C THR A 342 11.48 1.18 -10.91
N VAL A 343 11.38 2.48 -11.19
CA VAL A 343 11.36 3.53 -10.14
C VAL A 343 10.12 3.37 -9.25
N SER A 344 8.95 3.13 -9.83
CA SER A 344 7.72 2.87 -9.05
C SER A 344 7.86 1.65 -8.14
N SER A 345 8.41 0.55 -8.65
CA SER A 345 8.63 -0.68 -7.86
C SER A 345 9.63 -0.44 -6.72
N LEU A 346 10.66 0.37 -6.95
CA LEU A 346 11.62 0.76 -5.92
C LEU A 346 10.95 1.61 -4.83
N MET A 347 10.14 2.59 -5.21
CA MET A 347 9.54 3.56 -4.28
C MET A 347 8.30 3.02 -3.56
N MET A 348 7.51 2.16 -4.20
CA MET A 348 6.30 1.58 -3.60
C MET A 348 6.56 0.19 -3.00
N GLY A 349 7.10 -0.75 -3.77
CA GLY A 349 7.29 -2.11 -3.29
C GLY A 349 8.46 -2.23 -2.31
N PHE A 350 9.67 -1.93 -2.80
CA PHE A 350 10.89 -2.18 -2.03
C PHE A 350 11.03 -1.23 -0.83
N ALA A 351 10.73 0.07 -0.98
CA ALA A 351 10.81 1.02 0.13
C ALA A 351 9.80 0.71 1.25
N TRP A 352 8.63 0.18 0.91
CA TRP A 352 7.65 -0.22 1.91
C TRP A 352 8.11 -1.46 2.68
N GLY A 353 8.64 -2.47 1.99
CA GLY A 353 9.25 -3.62 2.63
C GLY A 353 10.38 -3.20 3.59
N MET A 354 11.27 -2.31 3.14
CA MET A 354 12.38 -1.80 3.97
C MET A 354 11.89 -0.99 5.17
N GLY A 355 10.81 -0.20 5.03
CA GLY A 355 10.19 0.50 6.15
C GLY A 355 9.66 -0.46 7.22
N SER A 356 9.18 -1.64 6.83
CA SER A 356 8.69 -2.64 7.79
C SER A 356 9.79 -3.25 8.67
N LEU A 357 11.07 -3.19 8.26
CA LEU A 357 12.20 -3.66 9.08
C LEU A 357 12.34 -2.90 10.41
N PHE A 358 11.76 -1.70 10.52
CA PHE A 358 11.76 -0.93 11.75
C PHE A 358 10.68 -1.36 12.75
N VAL A 359 9.66 -2.11 12.33
CA VAL A 359 8.53 -2.47 13.20
C VAL A 359 8.96 -3.35 14.40
N PRO A 360 9.88 -4.34 14.26
CA PRO A 360 10.41 -5.05 15.42
C PRO A 360 11.15 -4.15 16.41
N LEU A 361 11.85 -3.11 15.92
CA LEU A 361 12.53 -2.13 16.79
C LEU A 361 11.51 -1.28 17.56
N VAL A 362 10.41 -0.91 16.93
CA VAL A 362 9.27 -0.26 17.60
C VAL A 362 8.69 -1.20 18.66
N GLY A 363 8.53 -2.49 18.36
CA GLY A 363 8.08 -3.50 19.31
C GLY A 363 9.03 -3.64 20.50
N ALA A 364 10.34 -3.74 20.26
CA ALA A 364 11.35 -3.82 21.32
C ALA A 364 11.37 -2.56 22.21
N SER A 365 11.14 -1.38 21.62
CA SER A 365 10.96 -0.15 22.39
C SER A 365 9.70 -0.20 23.24
N ALA A 366 8.59 -0.75 22.68
CA ALA A 366 7.33 -0.89 23.40
C ALA A 366 7.41 -1.88 24.56
N ASP A 367 8.13 -3.00 24.40
CA ASP A 367 8.39 -3.96 25.48
C ASP A 367 9.20 -3.34 26.63
N ARG A 368 10.08 -2.37 26.35
CA ARG A 368 10.96 -1.75 27.33
C ARG A 368 10.39 -0.48 27.98
N PHE A 369 9.76 0.38 27.19
CA PHE A 369 9.35 1.73 27.61
C PHE A 369 7.84 1.92 27.66
N GLY A 370 7.07 0.90 27.25
CA GLY A 370 5.63 0.97 27.04
C GLY A 370 5.25 1.48 25.66
N ILE A 371 4.05 1.07 25.23
CA ILE A 371 3.57 1.32 23.87
C ILE A 371 3.26 2.79 23.61
N GLU A 372 2.71 3.51 24.59
CA GLU A 372 2.36 4.92 24.46
C GLU A 372 3.60 5.77 24.19
N GLN A 373 4.63 5.65 25.05
CA GLN A 373 5.89 6.40 24.94
C GLN A 373 6.59 6.07 23.62
N THR A 374 6.53 4.81 23.21
CA THR A 374 7.12 4.35 21.93
C THR A 374 6.44 4.98 20.74
N LEU A 375 5.12 5.03 20.70
CA LEU A 375 4.40 5.66 19.58
C LEU A 375 4.58 7.19 19.56
N VAL A 376 4.68 7.82 20.74
CA VAL A 376 5.06 9.24 20.82
C VAL A 376 6.45 9.48 20.24
N ALA A 377 7.45 8.66 20.59
CA ALA A 377 8.79 8.77 20.04
C ALA A 377 8.82 8.51 18.51
N LEU A 378 8.09 7.50 18.06
CA LEU A 378 7.96 7.17 16.64
C LEU A 378 7.37 8.32 15.82
N ALA A 379 6.46 9.12 16.40
CA ALA A 379 5.86 10.27 15.75
C ALA A 379 6.88 11.35 15.33
N PHE A 380 8.09 11.35 15.88
CA PHE A 380 9.16 12.28 15.51
C PHE A 380 10.04 11.79 14.36
N VAL A 381 9.96 10.52 13.97
CA VAL A 381 10.70 9.96 12.83
C VAL A 381 10.44 10.71 11.51
N PRO A 382 9.21 11.21 11.22
CA PRO A 382 8.98 12.04 10.04
C PRO A 382 9.83 13.32 9.97
N LEU A 383 10.37 13.84 11.07
CA LEU A 383 11.32 14.96 11.03
C LEU A 383 12.64 14.57 10.35
N LEU A 384 13.10 13.33 10.58
CA LEU A 384 14.28 12.81 9.88
C LEU A 384 13.98 12.65 8.38
N ALA A 385 12.79 12.14 8.04
CA ALA A 385 12.33 12.05 6.66
C ALA A 385 12.25 13.45 6.00
N ALA A 386 11.72 14.45 6.72
CA ALA A 386 11.65 15.83 6.26
C ALA A 386 13.04 16.43 6.02
N SER A 387 14.02 16.15 6.88
CA SER A 387 15.40 16.62 6.70
C SER A 387 16.06 16.09 5.41
N LEU A 388 15.72 14.85 5.01
CA LEU A 388 16.14 14.29 3.72
C LEU A 388 15.38 14.94 2.57
N ALA A 389 14.05 15.10 2.71
CA ALA A 389 13.22 15.75 1.71
C ALA A 389 13.64 17.21 1.43
N TYR A 390 14.11 17.92 2.45
CA TYR A 390 14.65 19.29 2.29
C TYR A 390 15.84 19.37 1.33
N ARG A 391 16.64 18.30 1.23
CA ARG A 391 17.82 18.21 0.35
C ARG A 391 17.48 17.81 -1.09
N LEU A 392 16.21 17.47 -1.38
CA LEU A 392 15.77 17.17 -2.74
C LEU A 392 15.86 18.42 -3.62
N PRO A 393 16.09 18.29 -4.93
CA PRO A 393 16.02 19.41 -5.85
C PRO A 393 14.59 20.00 -5.87
N GLU A 394 14.45 21.30 -6.16
CA GLU A 394 13.15 21.96 -6.17
C GLU A 394 12.26 21.52 -7.35
N GLN A 395 12.87 21.20 -8.47
CA GLN A 395 12.21 20.67 -9.67
C GLN A 395 12.92 19.40 -10.12
N GLY A 396 12.21 18.53 -10.85
CA GLY A 396 12.86 17.43 -11.57
C GLY A 396 14.02 17.98 -12.43
N ALA A 397 15.05 17.15 -12.66
CA ALA A 397 16.22 17.59 -13.42
C ALA A 397 15.77 18.32 -14.70
N PRO A 398 16.29 19.53 -15.00
CA PRO A 398 15.94 20.20 -16.24
C PRO A 398 16.20 19.22 -17.39
N HIS A 399 15.23 19.09 -18.31
CA HIS A 399 15.47 18.38 -19.56
C HIS A 399 16.62 19.07 -20.27
N VAL A 400 17.83 18.57 -20.11
CA VAL A 400 18.94 18.92 -20.99
C VAL A 400 18.54 18.31 -22.33
N GLU A 401 17.91 19.09 -23.20
CA GLU A 401 17.79 18.73 -24.60
C GLU A 401 19.20 18.39 -25.09
N PRO A 402 19.42 17.21 -25.69
CA PRO A 402 20.69 16.96 -26.34
C PRO A 402 20.90 18.10 -27.35
N LYS A 403 21.99 18.85 -27.23
CA LYS A 403 22.44 19.73 -28.31
C LYS A 403 22.53 18.84 -29.54
N VAL A 404 21.58 18.97 -30.44
CA VAL A 404 21.69 18.44 -31.78
C VAL A 404 22.76 19.34 -32.43
N ASP A 405 24.00 18.85 -32.50
CA ASP A 405 24.99 19.51 -33.32
C ASP A 405 24.45 19.54 -34.75
N PRO A 406 24.41 20.71 -35.39
CA PRO A 406 24.01 20.77 -36.79
C PRO A 406 24.94 19.86 -37.58
N LEU A 407 24.35 18.94 -38.31
CA LEU A 407 25.07 18.08 -39.25
C LEU A 407 25.93 18.96 -40.19
N PRO A 408 27.14 18.53 -40.48
CA PRO A 408 28.06 19.26 -41.34
C PRO A 408 27.56 19.38 -42.82
#